data_e22786a298a96d3a4f7e4861ce736fc5
#
_entry.id   e22786a298a96d3a4f7e4861ce736fc5
#
_cell.length_a   1.000
_cell.length_b   1.000
_cell.length_c   1.000
_cell.angle_alpha   90.00
_cell.angle_beta   90.00
_cell.angle_gamma   90.00
#
_symmetry.space_group_name_H-M   'P 1'
#
loop_
_entity.id
_entity.type
_entity.pdbx_description
1 polymer ?
#
loop_
_entity_poly.entity_id
_entity_poly.type
_entity_poly.pdbx_seq_one_letter_code
_entity_poly.pdbx_strand_id
1 'polypeptide(L)'
;MTSTSPRAFGVRSMTAPLRRAVLRIPAAVGDFEGAGWRPPDARLLLSQHERLAGLLEALGVEVIVLPPLGGLPDACFVYDPVLVTGAGAVVLRSAKQVRSGEAEPLAAELEALGVPVAGRLTGEARADGGDMLWLDERTLLAGRGYRTNAEAHRQLAAILAREDATLERCDLPHDRGPAHLLHLMSVVSPVADDLAVVFEPLAPVPLLEELRARDVRWIAVDPEEYATLACNVLAVRPGVAIMADGNPRTRRALEAQGCEVHVYQASELSKGDGGPTCLTRPIHRSG
;
A
#
# COMPACT_ATOMS: atom_id res chain seq x y z
N MET A 1 26.95 -22.17 16.23
CA MET A 1 25.58 -21.65 16.16
C MET A 1 25.71 -20.14 15.95
N THR A 2 25.60 -19.68 14.71
CA THR A 2 25.62 -18.27 14.37
C THR A 2 24.24 -17.68 14.77
N SER A 3 24.21 -16.90 15.84
CA SER A 3 23.07 -16.07 16.20
C SER A 3 22.87 -15.07 15.08
N THR A 4 21.99 -15.36 14.13
CA THR A 4 21.49 -14.35 13.21
C THR A 4 20.59 -13.43 14.00
N SER A 5 21.04 -12.22 14.25
CA SER A 5 20.16 -11.14 14.72
C SER A 5 18.92 -11.10 13.82
N PRO A 6 17.71 -10.94 14.38
CA PRO A 6 16.50 -10.89 13.56
C PRO A 6 16.66 -9.77 12.52
N ARG A 7 16.34 -10.07 11.27
CA ARG A 7 16.39 -9.07 10.18
C ARG A 7 15.54 -7.89 10.57
N ALA A 8 16.10 -6.70 10.45
CA ALA A 8 15.38 -5.45 10.76
C ALA A 8 14.43 -5.00 9.63
N PHE A 9 14.30 -5.77 8.55
CA PHE A 9 13.45 -5.51 7.39
C PHE A 9 12.98 -6.82 6.74
N GLY A 10 12.00 -6.70 5.88
CA GLY A 10 11.45 -7.76 5.04
C GLY A 10 9.92 -7.79 5.08
N VAL A 11 9.32 -7.85 3.90
CA VAL A 11 7.86 -7.90 3.72
C VAL A 11 7.54 -8.96 2.68
N ARG A 12 6.82 -10.02 3.09
CA ARG A 12 6.31 -11.09 2.22
C ARG A 12 4.89 -11.49 2.61
N SER A 13 4.19 -10.61 3.31
CA SER A 13 2.81 -10.83 3.71
C SER A 13 2.10 -9.47 3.81
N MET A 14 0.80 -9.47 3.57
CA MET A 14 -0.04 -8.30 3.77
C MET A 14 -0.57 -8.21 5.20
N THR A 15 -0.63 -9.34 5.92
CA THR A 15 -1.32 -9.48 7.21
C THR A 15 -0.41 -9.82 8.39
N ALA A 16 0.77 -10.42 8.15
CA ALA A 16 1.74 -10.69 9.21
C ALA A 16 2.02 -9.43 10.05
N PRO A 17 2.28 -9.58 11.37
CA PRO A 17 2.46 -8.45 12.27
C PRO A 17 3.41 -7.39 11.73
N LEU A 18 2.89 -6.16 11.61
CA LEU A 18 3.66 -4.99 11.18
C LEU A 18 4.55 -4.54 12.32
N ARG A 19 5.86 -4.71 12.16
CA ARG A 19 6.85 -4.38 13.19
C ARG A 19 7.43 -3.00 13.00
N ARG A 20 7.71 -2.62 11.74
CA ARG A 20 8.29 -1.32 11.40
C ARG A 20 7.65 -0.78 10.14
N ALA A 21 7.36 0.50 10.13
CA ALA A 21 6.78 1.19 9.00
C ALA A 21 7.38 2.59 8.84
N VAL A 22 7.41 3.05 7.60
CA VAL A 22 7.76 4.42 7.26
C VAL A 22 6.49 5.16 6.84
N LEU A 23 6.33 6.36 7.37
CA LEU A 23 5.37 7.37 6.93
C LEU A 23 6.16 8.61 6.49
N ARG A 24 5.55 9.46 5.67
CA ARG A 24 6.14 10.76 5.30
C ARG A 24 5.14 11.86 5.60
N ILE A 25 5.61 12.91 6.28
CA ILE A 25 4.81 14.10 6.53
C ILE A 25 4.31 14.65 5.18
N PRO A 26 3.00 14.88 5.01
CA PRO A 26 2.46 15.50 3.81
C PRO A 26 3.07 16.89 3.57
N ALA A 27 3.27 17.25 2.31
CA ALA A 27 3.66 18.61 1.99
C ALA A 27 2.52 19.58 2.35
N ALA A 28 2.84 20.62 3.12
CA ALA A 28 1.87 21.67 3.47
C ALA A 28 1.62 22.64 2.30
N VAL A 29 2.52 22.67 1.32
CA VAL A 29 2.48 23.54 0.14
C VAL A 29 2.91 22.73 -1.08
N GLY A 30 2.19 22.88 -2.19
CA GLY A 30 2.47 22.20 -3.44
C GLY A 30 1.38 22.43 -4.47
N ASP A 31 1.59 21.96 -5.68
CA ASP A 31 0.58 21.94 -6.73
C ASP A 31 -0.36 20.75 -6.52
N PHE A 32 -1.31 20.91 -5.60
CA PHE A 32 -2.27 19.87 -5.27
C PHE A 32 -3.22 19.57 -6.45
N GLU A 33 -3.67 20.59 -7.17
CA GLU A 33 -4.55 20.40 -8.33
C GLU A 33 -3.84 19.67 -9.47
N GLY A 34 -2.59 20.08 -9.79
CA GLY A 34 -1.77 19.39 -10.79
C GLY A 34 -1.43 17.96 -10.40
N ALA A 35 -1.37 17.66 -9.10
CA ALA A 35 -1.26 16.30 -8.59
C ALA A 35 -2.61 15.54 -8.53
N GLY A 36 -3.73 16.18 -8.86
CA GLY A 36 -5.06 15.57 -8.86
C GLY A 36 -5.73 15.53 -7.50
N TRP A 37 -5.24 16.30 -6.53
CA TRP A 37 -5.88 16.44 -5.22
C TRP A 37 -6.99 17.48 -5.26
N ARG A 38 -7.99 17.26 -4.44
CA ARG A 38 -8.84 18.38 -3.96
C ARG A 38 -8.02 19.20 -2.97
N PRO A 39 -7.99 20.55 -3.04
CA PRO A 39 -7.16 21.37 -2.15
C PRO A 39 -7.41 21.05 -0.67
N PRO A 40 -6.37 20.65 0.11
CA PRO A 40 -6.55 20.33 1.52
C PRO A 40 -6.37 21.55 2.42
N ASP A 41 -6.97 21.51 3.62
CA ASP A 41 -6.54 22.33 4.75
C ASP A 41 -5.21 21.78 5.30
N ALA A 42 -4.13 22.54 5.12
CA ALA A 42 -2.79 22.09 5.47
C ALA A 42 -2.63 21.77 6.96
N ARG A 43 -3.26 22.51 7.86
CA ARG A 43 -3.19 22.28 9.31
C ARG A 43 -3.88 20.99 9.70
N LEU A 44 -5.07 20.78 9.15
CA LEU A 44 -5.85 19.58 9.42
C LEU A 44 -5.19 18.34 8.77
N LEU A 45 -4.65 18.47 7.55
CA LEU A 45 -3.88 17.45 6.86
C LEU A 45 -2.72 16.92 7.73
N LEU A 46 -1.90 17.82 8.28
CA LEU A 46 -0.79 17.45 9.15
C LEU A 46 -1.28 16.80 10.44
N SER A 47 -2.32 17.33 11.08
CA SER A 47 -2.89 16.76 12.30
C SER A 47 -3.47 15.35 12.08
N GLN A 48 -4.11 15.10 10.93
CA GLN A 48 -4.62 13.77 10.60
C GLN A 48 -3.50 12.76 10.36
N HIS A 49 -2.42 13.19 9.70
CA HIS A 49 -1.23 12.36 9.52
C HIS A 49 -0.57 11.99 10.86
N GLU A 50 -0.40 12.96 11.76
CA GLU A 50 0.15 12.73 13.11
C GLU A 50 -0.70 11.73 13.90
N ARG A 51 -2.03 11.81 13.81
CA ARG A 51 -2.94 10.85 14.45
C ARG A 51 -2.81 9.44 13.88
N LEU A 52 -2.62 9.29 12.55
CA LEU A 52 -2.37 7.99 11.96
C LEU A 52 -1.04 7.40 12.46
N ALA A 53 0.02 8.21 12.52
CA ALA A 53 1.31 7.76 13.06
C ALA A 53 1.18 7.32 14.52
N GLY A 54 0.56 8.13 15.37
CA GLY A 54 0.34 7.79 16.79
C GLY A 54 -0.56 6.57 16.99
N LEU A 55 -1.53 6.34 16.10
CA LEU A 55 -2.36 5.13 16.13
C LEU A 55 -1.54 3.87 15.82
N LEU A 56 -0.66 3.91 14.83
CA LEU A 56 0.26 2.81 14.52
C LEU A 56 1.20 2.51 15.70
N GLU A 57 1.76 3.55 16.32
CA GLU A 57 2.62 3.42 17.51
C GLU A 57 1.86 2.80 18.69
N ALA A 58 0.62 3.24 18.94
CA ALA A 58 -0.23 2.68 19.98
C ALA A 58 -0.56 1.19 19.77
N LEU A 59 -0.54 0.73 18.51
CA LEU A 59 -0.72 -0.67 18.11
C LEU A 59 0.58 -1.48 18.11
N GLY A 60 1.70 -0.87 18.56
CA GLY A 60 2.99 -1.54 18.74
C GLY A 60 3.87 -1.55 17.49
N VAL A 61 3.60 -0.71 16.52
CA VAL A 61 4.44 -0.55 15.32
C VAL A 61 5.55 0.46 15.60
N GLU A 62 6.80 0.15 15.27
CA GLU A 62 7.88 1.14 15.19
C GLU A 62 7.65 2.02 13.97
N VAL A 63 7.26 3.27 14.20
CA VAL A 63 6.95 4.23 13.13
C VAL A 63 8.12 5.18 12.92
N ILE A 64 8.61 5.24 11.69
CA ILE A 64 9.62 6.21 11.27
C ILE A 64 8.93 7.27 10.40
N VAL A 65 8.94 8.51 10.87
CA VAL A 65 8.31 9.62 10.16
C VAL A 65 9.37 10.42 9.40
N LEU A 66 9.32 10.37 8.08
CA LEU A 66 10.23 11.11 7.20
C LEU A 66 9.75 12.55 7.02
N PRO A 67 10.67 13.50 6.77
CA PRO A 67 10.32 14.87 6.45
C PRO A 67 9.51 14.97 5.14
N PRO A 68 8.74 16.05 4.94
CA PRO A 68 8.03 16.27 3.69
C PRO A 68 9.00 16.40 2.51
N LEU A 69 8.61 15.88 1.36
CA LEU A 69 9.35 16.09 0.13
C LEU A 69 8.73 17.29 -0.60
N GLY A 70 9.46 18.41 -0.62
CA GLY A 70 8.94 19.68 -1.07
C GLY A 70 8.46 19.67 -2.51
N GLY A 71 7.28 20.28 -2.75
CA GLY A 71 6.69 20.40 -4.09
C GLY A 71 6.01 19.15 -4.63
N LEU A 72 6.01 18.03 -3.89
CA LEU A 72 5.43 16.75 -4.30
C LEU A 72 4.30 16.33 -3.35
N PRO A 73 3.02 16.72 -3.62
CA PRO A 73 1.88 16.39 -2.77
C PRO A 73 1.70 14.88 -2.54
N ASP A 74 1.89 14.07 -3.58
CA ASP A 74 1.72 12.62 -3.51
C ASP A 74 2.83 11.90 -2.72
N ALA A 75 3.93 12.56 -2.37
CA ALA A 75 5.08 11.95 -1.70
C ALA A 75 4.74 11.37 -0.31
N CYS A 76 3.65 11.79 0.33
CA CYS A 76 3.13 11.17 1.54
C CYS A 76 2.57 9.77 1.32
N PHE A 77 2.21 9.40 0.09
CA PHE A 77 1.80 8.05 -0.28
C PHE A 77 3.03 7.15 -0.54
N VAL A 78 3.77 6.92 0.53
CA VAL A 78 5.06 6.19 0.53
C VAL A 78 4.94 4.71 0.13
N TYR A 79 3.73 4.20 -0.03
CA TYR A 79 3.51 2.81 -0.47
C TYR A 79 3.88 2.60 -1.94
N ASP A 80 3.62 3.58 -2.80
CA ASP A 80 3.75 3.43 -4.25
C ASP A 80 5.17 3.50 -4.80
N PRO A 81 6.08 4.38 -4.30
CA PRO A 81 7.37 4.58 -4.95
C PRO A 81 8.36 3.42 -4.81
N VAL A 82 8.19 2.58 -3.77
CA VAL A 82 9.12 1.50 -3.45
C VAL A 82 8.36 0.26 -2.99
N LEU A 83 8.70 -0.91 -3.51
CA LEU A 83 8.27 -2.21 -2.98
C LEU A 83 9.35 -2.74 -2.03
N VAL A 84 8.99 -3.10 -0.79
CA VAL A 84 9.89 -3.82 0.12
C VAL A 84 9.61 -5.31 0.04
N THR A 85 10.66 -6.10 -0.17
CA THR A 85 10.62 -7.57 -0.26
C THR A 85 11.47 -8.21 0.85
N GLY A 86 11.63 -9.52 0.84
CA GLY A 86 12.55 -10.22 1.74
C GLY A 86 14.03 -9.89 1.51
N ALA A 87 14.39 -9.44 0.31
CA ALA A 87 15.77 -9.07 -0.05
C ALA A 87 16.07 -7.58 0.15
N GLY A 88 15.04 -6.73 0.30
CA GLY A 88 15.19 -5.28 0.46
C GLY A 88 14.21 -4.48 -0.38
N ALA A 89 14.56 -3.24 -0.64
CA ALA A 89 13.76 -2.27 -1.40
C ALA A 89 13.93 -2.45 -2.91
N VAL A 90 12.84 -2.51 -3.65
CA VAL A 90 12.82 -2.42 -5.10
C VAL A 90 12.28 -1.04 -5.47
N VAL A 91 13.10 -0.22 -6.11
CA VAL A 91 12.73 1.15 -6.52
C VAL A 91 11.85 1.06 -7.75
N LEU A 92 10.61 1.54 -7.61
CA LEU A 92 9.61 1.54 -8.67
C LEU A 92 9.68 2.82 -9.51
N ARG A 93 8.88 2.88 -10.55
CA ARG A 93 8.80 4.04 -11.45
C ARG A 93 7.35 4.33 -11.74
N SER A 94 6.82 5.38 -11.13
CA SER A 94 5.42 5.74 -11.36
C SER A 94 5.14 6.11 -12.80
N ALA A 95 3.96 5.72 -13.29
CA ALA A 95 3.42 6.20 -14.57
C ALA A 95 2.91 7.65 -14.49
N LYS A 96 2.65 8.16 -13.28
CA LYS A 96 2.21 9.53 -13.02
C LYS A 96 3.43 10.45 -12.98
N GLN A 97 3.62 11.31 -13.98
CA GLN A 97 4.83 12.12 -14.14
C GLN A 97 5.13 13.02 -12.94
N VAL A 98 4.13 13.58 -12.30
CA VAL A 98 4.30 14.44 -11.11
C VAL A 98 4.90 13.69 -9.92
N ARG A 99 4.92 12.35 -9.93
CA ARG A 99 5.51 11.48 -8.90
C ARG A 99 6.95 11.03 -9.22
N SER A 100 7.51 11.43 -10.37
CA SER A 100 8.82 10.94 -10.82
C SER A 100 9.98 11.23 -9.87
N GLY A 101 9.85 12.23 -8.99
CA GLY A 101 10.86 12.60 -8.00
C GLY A 101 10.77 11.89 -6.65
N GLU A 102 9.83 10.93 -6.45
CA GLU A 102 9.55 10.35 -5.12
C GLU A 102 10.39 9.11 -4.78
N ALA A 103 10.68 8.27 -5.78
CA ALA A 103 11.20 6.92 -5.54
C ALA A 103 12.66 6.88 -5.07
N GLU A 104 13.54 7.63 -5.69
CA GLU A 104 14.98 7.63 -5.32
C GLU A 104 15.26 8.25 -3.94
N PRO A 105 14.63 9.40 -3.55
CA PRO A 105 14.76 9.89 -2.18
C PRO A 105 14.28 8.88 -1.14
N LEU A 106 13.10 8.25 -1.37
CA LEU A 106 12.59 7.24 -0.44
C LEU A 106 13.52 6.03 -0.35
N ALA A 107 14.07 5.58 -1.47
CA ALA A 107 15.02 4.45 -1.48
C ALA A 107 16.29 4.77 -0.68
N ALA A 108 16.84 5.98 -0.82
CA ALA A 108 18.02 6.42 -0.07
C ALA A 108 17.73 6.50 1.45
N GLU A 109 16.55 7.00 1.83
CA GLU A 109 16.11 7.04 3.22
C GLU A 109 15.92 5.62 3.80
N LEU A 110 15.35 4.69 3.03
CA LEU A 110 15.22 3.29 3.45
C LEU A 110 16.59 2.61 3.60
N GLU A 111 17.54 2.90 2.70
CA GLU A 111 18.91 2.38 2.81
C GLU A 111 19.61 2.90 4.07
N ALA A 112 19.42 4.17 4.44
CA ALA A 112 19.91 4.74 5.69
C ALA A 112 19.26 4.09 6.93
N LEU A 113 18.05 3.53 6.81
CA LEU A 113 17.35 2.78 7.85
C LEU A 113 17.73 1.29 7.88
N GLY A 114 18.70 0.86 7.05
CA GLY A 114 19.19 -0.50 6.98
C GLY A 114 18.40 -1.44 6.06
N VAL A 115 17.57 -0.88 5.17
CA VAL A 115 16.86 -1.65 4.12
C VAL A 115 17.65 -1.53 2.81
N PRO A 116 18.42 -2.55 2.41
CA PRO A 116 19.26 -2.44 1.21
C PRO A 116 18.40 -2.35 -0.05
N VAL A 117 18.92 -1.70 -1.09
CA VAL A 117 18.27 -1.67 -2.40
C VAL A 117 18.52 -3.00 -3.13
N ALA A 118 17.48 -3.81 -3.29
CA ALA A 118 17.51 -5.11 -3.95
C ALA A 118 17.38 -5.02 -5.48
N GLY A 119 16.78 -3.93 -5.98
CA GLY A 119 16.61 -3.71 -7.41
C GLY A 119 16.01 -2.36 -7.76
N ARG A 120 16.05 -2.03 -9.04
CA ARG A 120 15.44 -0.83 -9.62
C ARG A 120 14.76 -1.15 -10.93
N LEU A 121 13.57 -0.59 -11.15
CA LEU A 121 12.96 -0.59 -12.48
C LEU A 121 13.64 0.44 -13.38
N THR A 122 13.85 0.09 -14.63
CA THR A 122 14.58 0.93 -15.60
C THR A 122 13.84 1.04 -16.93
N GLY A 123 14.29 1.94 -17.79
CA GLY A 123 13.75 2.09 -19.15
C GLY A 123 12.25 2.41 -19.18
N GLU A 124 11.49 1.61 -19.93
CA GLU A 124 10.06 1.80 -20.10
C GLU A 124 9.19 1.15 -18.99
N ALA A 125 9.83 0.48 -18.03
CA ALA A 125 9.09 -0.10 -16.91
C ALA A 125 8.37 0.99 -16.10
N ARG A 126 7.10 0.74 -15.79
CA ARG A 126 6.27 1.59 -14.93
C ARG A 126 5.51 0.71 -13.96
N ALA A 127 5.58 1.05 -12.67
CA ALA A 127 4.83 0.38 -11.61
C ALA A 127 4.65 1.29 -10.41
N ASP A 128 3.51 1.14 -9.75
CA ASP A 128 3.21 1.67 -8.44
C ASP A 128 3.01 0.52 -7.44
N GLY A 129 3.41 0.72 -6.17
CA GLY A 129 3.28 -0.28 -5.12
C GLY A 129 1.84 -0.70 -4.82
N GLY A 130 0.87 0.18 -5.08
CA GLY A 130 -0.56 -0.12 -4.95
C GLY A 130 -1.08 -1.24 -5.87
N ASP A 131 -0.29 -1.64 -6.86
CA ASP A 131 -0.57 -2.80 -7.71
C ASP A 131 0.07 -4.11 -7.17
N MET A 132 0.75 -4.07 -6.02
CA MET A 132 1.53 -5.19 -5.50
C MET A 132 0.88 -5.77 -4.24
N LEU A 133 0.47 -7.04 -4.32
CA LEU A 133 -0.21 -7.79 -3.26
C LEU A 133 0.48 -9.13 -3.02
N TRP A 134 1.04 -9.35 -1.83
CA TRP A 134 1.50 -10.68 -1.45
C TRP A 134 0.30 -11.58 -1.15
N LEU A 135 0.16 -12.66 -1.93
CA LEU A 135 -0.84 -13.72 -1.69
C LEU A 135 -0.35 -14.70 -0.62
N ASP A 136 0.94 -14.97 -0.62
CA ASP A 136 1.67 -15.78 0.35
C ASP A 136 3.15 -15.37 0.34
N GLU A 137 4.00 -16.02 1.15
CA GLU A 137 5.42 -15.67 1.29
C GLU A 137 6.26 -15.81 0.00
N ARG A 138 5.73 -16.47 -1.03
CA ARG A 138 6.42 -16.74 -2.30
C ARG A 138 5.74 -16.17 -3.52
N THR A 139 4.49 -15.72 -3.40
CA THR A 139 3.67 -15.31 -4.54
C THR A 139 3.24 -13.86 -4.39
N LEU A 140 3.76 -12.99 -5.26
CA LEU A 140 3.34 -11.61 -5.40
C LEU A 140 2.34 -11.52 -6.57
N LEU A 141 1.09 -11.15 -6.30
CA LEU A 141 0.13 -10.78 -7.32
C LEU A 141 0.38 -9.35 -7.74
N ALA A 142 0.57 -9.10 -9.04
CA ALA A 142 0.82 -7.78 -9.57
C ALA A 142 -0.30 -7.36 -10.52
N GLY A 143 -0.95 -6.24 -10.21
CA GLY A 143 -1.94 -5.61 -11.09
C GLY A 143 -1.28 -5.15 -12.40
N ARG A 144 -1.95 -5.37 -13.52
CA ARG A 144 -1.58 -4.78 -14.80
C ARG A 144 -2.67 -3.85 -15.27
N GLY A 145 -2.33 -2.57 -15.37
CA GLY A 145 -3.26 -1.53 -15.76
C GLY A 145 -2.51 -0.33 -16.33
N TYR A 146 -3.08 0.84 -16.18
CA TYR A 146 -2.48 2.09 -16.63
C TYR A 146 -1.29 2.54 -15.78
N ARG A 147 -1.17 2.03 -14.55
CA ARG A 147 -0.10 2.40 -13.60
C ARG A 147 1.06 1.42 -13.64
N THR A 148 0.80 0.15 -13.90
CA THR A 148 1.82 -0.90 -13.95
C THR A 148 1.75 -1.61 -15.30
N ASN A 149 2.88 -1.64 -16.02
CA ASN A 149 2.96 -2.17 -17.39
C ASN A 149 3.67 -3.55 -17.46
N ALA A 150 3.60 -4.18 -18.64
CA ALA A 150 4.19 -5.49 -18.87
C ALA A 150 5.72 -5.52 -18.68
N GLU A 151 6.41 -4.43 -19.00
CA GLU A 151 7.86 -4.35 -18.81
C GLU A 151 8.23 -4.33 -17.33
N ALA A 152 7.45 -3.64 -16.48
CA ALA A 152 7.63 -3.70 -15.03
C ALA A 152 7.42 -5.11 -14.49
N HIS A 153 6.38 -5.83 -14.95
CA HIS A 153 6.14 -7.24 -14.57
C HIS A 153 7.36 -8.10 -14.90
N ARG A 154 7.92 -7.97 -16.10
CA ARG A 154 9.11 -8.73 -16.52
C ARG A 154 10.32 -8.45 -15.62
N GLN A 155 10.59 -7.18 -15.29
CA GLN A 155 11.72 -6.80 -14.43
C GLN A 155 11.49 -7.22 -12.98
N LEU A 156 10.29 -7.03 -12.44
CA LEU A 156 9.93 -7.46 -11.09
C LEU A 156 10.04 -8.98 -10.94
N ALA A 157 9.55 -9.76 -11.89
CA ALA A 157 9.68 -11.21 -11.87
C ALA A 157 11.15 -11.65 -11.81
N ALA A 158 12.04 -11.00 -12.58
CA ALA A 158 13.48 -11.29 -12.55
C ALA A 158 14.16 -10.91 -11.21
N ILE A 159 13.65 -9.86 -10.53
CA ILE A 159 14.15 -9.46 -9.21
C ILE A 159 13.68 -10.47 -8.16
N LEU A 160 12.38 -10.80 -8.14
CA LEU A 160 11.77 -11.72 -7.17
C LEU A 160 12.33 -13.15 -7.28
N ALA A 161 12.65 -13.62 -8.49
CA ALA A 161 13.25 -14.93 -8.69
C ALA A 161 14.59 -15.12 -7.94
N ARG A 162 15.31 -14.03 -7.62
CA ARG A 162 16.56 -14.09 -6.84
C ARG A 162 16.34 -14.40 -5.36
N GLU A 163 15.11 -14.34 -4.91
CA GLU A 163 14.72 -14.60 -3.52
C GLU A 163 13.63 -15.71 -3.42
N ASP A 164 13.56 -16.58 -4.43
CA ASP A 164 12.62 -17.71 -4.54
C ASP A 164 11.15 -17.28 -4.44
N ALA A 165 10.83 -16.11 -4.99
CA ALA A 165 9.46 -15.60 -5.10
C ALA A 165 9.06 -15.47 -6.57
N THR A 166 7.77 -15.61 -6.84
CA THR A 166 7.15 -15.52 -8.15
C THR A 166 6.24 -14.31 -8.24
N LEU A 167 6.08 -13.81 -9.46
CA LEU A 167 5.11 -12.76 -9.77
C LEU A 167 4.00 -13.35 -10.61
N GLU A 168 2.77 -13.23 -10.13
CA GLU A 168 1.56 -13.54 -10.88
C GLU A 168 0.90 -12.26 -11.39
N ARG A 169 0.37 -12.31 -12.60
CA ARG A 169 -0.24 -11.15 -13.24
C ARG A 169 -1.74 -11.16 -13.03
N CYS A 170 -2.29 -10.00 -12.67
CA CYS A 170 -3.71 -9.74 -12.58
C CYS A 170 -4.09 -8.53 -13.46
N ASP A 171 -4.77 -8.74 -14.59
CA ASP A 171 -5.20 -7.65 -15.46
C ASP A 171 -6.35 -6.88 -14.82
N LEU A 172 -6.16 -5.56 -14.66
CA LEU A 172 -7.15 -4.67 -14.09
C LEU A 172 -8.17 -4.19 -15.15
N PRO A 173 -9.41 -3.93 -14.77
CA PRO A 173 -10.41 -3.39 -15.68
C PRO A 173 -10.06 -1.97 -16.15
N HIS A 174 -10.63 -1.57 -17.29
CA HIS A 174 -10.49 -0.20 -17.82
C HIS A 174 -11.10 0.85 -16.90
N ASP A 175 -12.18 0.50 -16.19
CA ASP A 175 -12.96 1.40 -15.34
C ASP A 175 -13.25 2.75 -16.06
N ARG A 176 -12.84 3.85 -15.49
CA ARG A 176 -13.00 5.21 -16.03
C ARG A 176 -11.80 5.69 -16.85
N GLY A 177 -10.87 4.78 -17.17
CA GLY A 177 -9.72 5.05 -18.04
C GLY A 177 -8.49 5.64 -17.35
N PRO A 178 -7.48 6.07 -18.15
CA PRO A 178 -6.13 6.37 -17.64
C PRO A 178 -6.06 7.62 -16.75
N ALA A 179 -7.08 8.49 -16.77
CA ALA A 179 -7.14 9.67 -15.89
C ALA A 179 -7.56 9.33 -14.46
N HIS A 180 -8.15 8.14 -14.25
CA HIS A 180 -8.58 7.67 -12.95
C HIS A 180 -7.63 6.63 -12.40
N LEU A 181 -7.29 6.80 -11.13
CA LEU A 181 -6.41 5.88 -10.44
C LEU A 181 -7.18 4.61 -10.07
N LEU A 182 -6.77 3.48 -10.64
CA LEU A 182 -7.19 2.16 -10.18
C LEU A 182 -5.94 1.31 -10.00
N HIS A 183 -5.61 1.00 -8.76
CA HIS A 183 -4.63 0.00 -8.37
C HIS A 183 -5.31 -1.32 -8.02
N LEU A 184 -4.58 -2.43 -8.03
CA LEU A 184 -5.07 -3.70 -7.51
C LEU A 184 -5.59 -3.54 -6.07
N MET A 185 -4.85 -2.83 -5.23
CA MET A 185 -5.24 -2.56 -3.85
C MET A 185 -6.31 -1.48 -3.68
N SER A 186 -6.84 -0.92 -4.76
CA SER A 186 -8.08 -0.15 -4.71
C SER A 186 -9.31 -1.06 -4.59
N VAL A 187 -9.18 -2.34 -4.98
CA VAL A 187 -10.31 -3.29 -5.00
C VAL A 187 -10.15 -4.44 -4.01
N VAL A 188 -9.01 -4.56 -3.34
CA VAL A 188 -8.77 -5.60 -2.34
C VAL A 188 -7.83 -5.14 -1.24
N SER A 189 -8.15 -5.47 0.01
CA SER A 189 -7.25 -5.35 1.16
C SER A 189 -7.35 -6.59 2.04
N PRO A 190 -6.31 -7.43 2.12
CA PRO A 190 -6.25 -8.52 3.09
C PRO A 190 -6.19 -7.96 4.52
N VAL A 191 -6.98 -8.54 5.43
CA VAL A 191 -7.07 -8.13 6.84
C VAL A 191 -6.70 -9.24 7.82
N ALA A 192 -6.77 -10.48 7.36
CA ALA A 192 -6.28 -11.67 8.05
C ALA A 192 -5.86 -12.70 6.99
N ASP A 193 -5.27 -13.80 7.41
CA ASP A 193 -4.76 -14.83 6.49
C ASP A 193 -5.90 -15.49 5.68
N ASP A 194 -7.12 -15.48 6.23
CA ASP A 194 -8.33 -16.07 5.62
C ASP A 194 -9.44 -15.03 5.34
N LEU A 195 -9.15 -13.73 5.46
CA LEU A 195 -10.16 -12.67 5.29
C LEU A 195 -9.61 -11.45 4.55
N ALA A 196 -10.36 -10.96 3.58
CA ALA A 196 -10.10 -9.72 2.86
C ALA A 196 -11.34 -8.81 2.82
N VAL A 197 -11.13 -7.54 2.51
CA VAL A 197 -12.16 -6.59 2.06
C VAL A 197 -12.05 -6.46 0.55
N VAL A 198 -13.14 -6.58 -0.19
CA VAL A 198 -13.14 -6.56 -1.66
C VAL A 198 -14.25 -5.68 -2.20
N PHE A 199 -13.92 -4.84 -3.18
CA PHE A 199 -14.92 -4.14 -3.99
C PHE A 199 -15.22 -4.95 -5.25
N GLU A 200 -16.20 -5.86 -5.16
CA GLU A 200 -16.55 -6.82 -6.21
C GLU A 200 -16.83 -6.20 -7.60
N PRO A 201 -17.52 -5.04 -7.72
CA PRO A 201 -17.84 -4.49 -9.04
C PRO A 201 -16.62 -4.20 -9.94
N LEU A 202 -15.43 -3.97 -9.37
CA LEU A 202 -14.18 -3.73 -10.10
C LEU A 202 -13.13 -4.82 -9.88
N ALA A 203 -13.42 -5.83 -9.06
CA ALA A 203 -12.49 -6.91 -8.80
C ALA A 203 -12.29 -7.79 -10.04
N PRO A 204 -11.04 -7.97 -10.50
CA PRO A 204 -10.75 -8.89 -11.61
C PRO A 204 -11.12 -10.33 -11.26
N VAL A 205 -11.67 -11.07 -12.20
CA VAL A 205 -12.00 -12.49 -12.00
C VAL A 205 -10.80 -13.29 -11.48
N PRO A 206 -9.59 -13.16 -12.05
CA PRO A 206 -8.41 -13.88 -11.51
C PRO A 206 -8.13 -13.60 -10.03
N LEU A 207 -8.31 -12.37 -9.56
CA LEU A 207 -8.16 -12.04 -8.14
C LEU A 207 -9.14 -12.87 -7.27
N LEU A 208 -10.41 -12.93 -7.66
CA LEU A 208 -11.42 -13.67 -6.90
C LEU A 208 -11.17 -15.20 -6.93
N GLU A 209 -10.63 -15.71 -8.04
CA GLU A 209 -10.21 -17.10 -8.17
C GLU A 209 -9.02 -17.41 -7.24
N GLU A 210 -8.01 -16.52 -7.18
CA GLU A 210 -6.86 -16.65 -6.29
C GLU A 210 -7.27 -16.61 -4.81
N LEU A 211 -8.17 -15.72 -4.43
CA LEU A 211 -8.69 -15.68 -3.05
C LEU A 211 -9.42 -16.98 -2.69
N ARG A 212 -10.27 -17.50 -3.59
CA ARG A 212 -10.97 -18.78 -3.38
C ARG A 212 -10.03 -19.97 -3.30
N ALA A 213 -9.02 -20.03 -4.18
CA ALA A 213 -8.03 -21.12 -4.20
C ALA A 213 -7.20 -21.21 -2.91
N ARG A 214 -7.14 -20.09 -2.15
CA ARG A 214 -6.44 -19.98 -0.86
C ARG A 214 -7.39 -19.99 0.34
N ASP A 215 -8.67 -20.33 0.14
CA ASP A 215 -9.71 -20.30 1.17
C ASP A 215 -9.85 -18.93 1.88
N VAL A 216 -9.53 -17.84 1.19
CA VAL A 216 -9.70 -16.48 1.69
C VAL A 216 -11.14 -16.03 1.44
N ARG A 217 -11.88 -15.83 2.50
CA ARG A 217 -13.22 -15.22 2.49
C ARG A 217 -13.09 -13.71 2.32
N TRP A 218 -14.14 -13.04 1.89
CA TRP A 218 -14.12 -11.59 1.84
C TRP A 218 -15.43 -10.93 2.24
N ILE A 219 -15.29 -9.68 2.68
CA ILE A 219 -16.37 -8.74 2.90
C ILE A 219 -16.50 -7.89 1.64
N ALA A 220 -17.68 -7.94 1.01
CA ALA A 220 -17.99 -7.07 -0.12
C ALA A 220 -18.22 -5.63 0.38
N VAL A 221 -17.44 -4.69 -0.17
CA VAL A 221 -17.60 -3.26 0.12
C VAL A 221 -18.88 -2.73 -0.52
N ASP A 222 -19.66 -2.00 0.26
CA ASP A 222 -20.83 -1.29 -0.24
C ASP A 222 -20.42 -0.21 -1.26
N PRO A 223 -21.05 -0.13 -2.44
CA PRO A 223 -20.73 0.86 -3.46
C PRO A 223 -20.78 2.32 -2.95
N GLU A 224 -21.64 2.63 -1.98
CA GLU A 224 -21.70 3.97 -1.38
C GLU A 224 -20.45 4.31 -0.54
N GLU A 225 -19.77 3.30 0.02
CA GLU A 225 -18.55 3.49 0.81
C GLU A 225 -17.26 3.34 -0.02
N TYR A 226 -17.33 2.88 -1.27
CA TYR A 226 -16.13 2.73 -2.11
C TYR A 226 -15.44 4.07 -2.37
N ALA A 227 -16.21 5.13 -2.63
CA ALA A 227 -15.66 6.47 -2.87
C ALA A 227 -15.01 7.11 -1.61
N THR A 228 -15.31 6.59 -0.42
CA THR A 228 -14.73 7.00 0.85
C THR A 228 -13.60 6.09 1.32
N LEU A 229 -13.02 5.32 0.38
CA LEU A 229 -11.86 4.45 0.58
C LEU A 229 -12.11 3.26 1.52
N ALA A 230 -13.35 2.75 1.58
CA ALA A 230 -13.68 1.58 2.39
C ALA A 230 -12.84 0.34 2.08
N CYS A 231 -12.38 0.21 0.82
CA CYS A 231 -11.52 -0.90 0.41
C CYS A 231 -10.03 -0.67 0.75
N ASN A 232 -9.63 0.51 1.24
CA ASN A 232 -8.26 0.78 1.65
C ASN A 232 -8.11 0.55 3.16
N VAL A 233 -7.82 -0.69 3.53
CA VAL A 233 -7.68 -1.14 4.91
C VAL A 233 -6.26 -1.65 5.14
N LEU A 234 -5.60 -1.15 6.18
CA LEU A 234 -4.26 -1.58 6.56
C LEU A 234 -4.34 -2.61 7.69
N ALA A 235 -3.95 -3.84 7.43
CA ALA A 235 -3.75 -4.82 8.48
C ALA A 235 -2.46 -4.50 9.27
N VAL A 236 -2.59 -4.32 10.58
CA VAL A 236 -1.45 -4.18 11.50
C VAL A 236 -0.94 -5.56 11.94
N ARG A 237 -1.86 -6.49 12.16
CA ARG A 237 -1.64 -7.93 12.36
C ARG A 237 -2.92 -8.66 11.96
N PRO A 238 -2.94 -9.98 11.82
CA PRO A 238 -4.15 -10.70 11.45
C PRO A 238 -5.34 -10.32 12.34
N GLY A 239 -6.43 -9.84 11.74
CA GLY A 239 -7.64 -9.43 12.42
C GLY A 239 -7.57 -8.07 13.15
N VAL A 240 -6.48 -7.33 13.05
CA VAL A 240 -6.38 -5.95 13.59
C VAL A 240 -6.06 -4.99 12.47
N ALA A 241 -6.96 -4.06 12.20
CA ALA A 241 -6.94 -3.24 11.02
C ALA A 241 -7.17 -1.75 11.31
N ILE A 242 -6.60 -0.90 10.46
CA ILE A 242 -6.82 0.55 10.44
C ILE A 242 -7.56 0.91 9.15
N MET A 243 -8.59 1.74 9.25
CA MET A 243 -9.32 2.29 8.11
C MET A 243 -9.67 3.76 8.32
N ALA A 244 -9.95 4.46 7.23
CA ALA A 244 -10.45 5.83 7.28
C ALA A 244 -11.88 5.88 7.86
N ASP A 245 -12.23 6.98 8.51
CA ASP A 245 -13.60 7.28 8.91
C ASP A 245 -14.55 7.42 7.69
N GLY A 246 -15.86 7.47 7.94
CA GLY A 246 -16.87 7.56 6.87
C GLY A 246 -17.32 6.21 6.28
N ASN A 247 -16.84 5.08 6.77
CA ASN A 247 -17.13 3.74 6.26
C ASN A 247 -17.80 2.82 7.32
N PRO A 248 -18.96 3.18 7.88
CA PRO A 248 -19.56 2.47 9.01
C PRO A 248 -20.08 1.07 8.68
N ARG A 249 -20.46 0.79 7.43
CA ARG A 249 -20.96 -0.54 7.00
C ARG A 249 -19.80 -1.53 6.92
N THR A 250 -18.72 -1.15 6.24
CA THR A 250 -17.51 -1.97 6.12
C THR A 250 -16.88 -2.22 7.49
N ARG A 251 -16.80 -1.18 8.34
CA ARG A 251 -16.34 -1.32 9.72
C ARG A 251 -17.15 -2.38 10.48
N ARG A 252 -18.49 -2.25 10.53
CA ARG A 252 -19.36 -3.22 11.21
C ARG A 252 -19.23 -4.65 10.65
N ALA A 253 -19.05 -4.77 9.34
CA ALA A 253 -18.87 -6.09 8.71
C ALA A 253 -17.54 -6.73 9.14
N LEU A 254 -16.45 -5.96 9.25
CA LEU A 254 -15.16 -6.42 9.80
C LEU A 254 -15.29 -6.83 11.28
N GLU A 255 -15.90 -5.98 12.10
CA GLU A 255 -16.13 -6.26 13.53
C GLU A 255 -16.99 -7.52 13.72
N ALA A 256 -17.99 -7.76 12.87
CA ALA A 256 -18.82 -8.97 12.88
C ALA A 256 -18.04 -10.25 12.52
N GLN A 257 -16.90 -10.13 11.82
CA GLN A 257 -15.96 -11.24 11.56
C GLN A 257 -14.90 -11.38 12.68
N GLY A 258 -15.04 -10.63 13.78
CA GLY A 258 -14.10 -10.68 14.91
C GLY A 258 -12.86 -9.79 14.75
N CYS A 259 -12.82 -8.91 13.77
CA CYS A 259 -11.72 -7.97 13.61
C CYS A 259 -11.79 -6.83 14.64
N GLU A 260 -10.65 -6.44 15.17
CA GLU A 260 -10.44 -5.20 15.89
C GLU A 260 -10.18 -4.07 14.88
N VAL A 261 -11.10 -3.12 14.77
CA VAL A 261 -11.03 -2.06 13.75
C VAL A 261 -10.79 -0.70 14.39
N HIS A 262 -9.65 -0.10 14.03
CA HIS A 262 -9.28 1.24 14.44
C HIS A 262 -9.57 2.22 13.31
N VAL A 263 -10.19 3.36 13.67
CA VAL A 263 -10.60 4.37 12.69
C VAL A 263 -9.85 5.68 12.98
N TYR A 264 -9.35 6.31 11.92
CA TYR A 264 -8.77 7.65 12.01
C TYR A 264 -9.50 8.63 11.08
N GLN A 265 -9.48 9.90 11.44
CA GLN A 265 -10.04 10.97 10.61
C GLN A 265 -9.14 11.19 9.38
N ALA A 266 -9.72 11.14 8.19
CA ALA A 266 -8.99 11.16 6.93
C ALA A 266 -9.51 12.20 5.93
N SER A 267 -10.38 13.15 6.35
CA SER A 267 -11.05 14.08 5.43
C SER A 267 -10.10 14.88 4.53
N GLU A 268 -8.88 15.17 5.01
CA GLU A 268 -7.88 15.89 4.22
C GLU A 268 -6.90 14.94 3.52
N LEU A 269 -6.45 13.89 4.20
CA LEU A 269 -5.56 12.88 3.64
C LEU A 269 -6.19 12.15 2.44
N SER A 270 -7.50 11.88 2.51
CA SER A 270 -8.25 11.23 1.42
C SER A 270 -8.50 12.11 0.20
N LYS A 271 -8.20 13.41 0.27
CA LYS A 271 -8.35 14.32 -0.88
C LYS A 271 -7.40 14.01 -2.05
N GLY A 272 -6.33 13.26 -1.80
CA GLY A 272 -5.42 12.70 -2.81
C GLY A 272 -5.75 11.26 -3.19
N ASP A 273 -6.96 10.77 -2.86
CA ASP A 273 -7.44 9.42 -3.14
C ASP A 273 -6.59 8.29 -2.55
N GLY A 274 -5.91 8.55 -1.40
CA GLY A 274 -5.11 7.58 -0.68
C GLY A 274 -5.59 7.36 0.75
N GLY A 275 -5.57 6.09 1.21
CA GLY A 275 -5.94 5.66 2.55
C GLY A 275 -4.73 5.22 3.39
N PRO A 276 -4.96 4.51 4.52
CA PRO A 276 -3.91 4.16 5.47
C PRO A 276 -2.81 3.29 4.86
N THR A 277 -3.13 2.39 3.93
CA THR A 277 -2.14 1.58 3.22
C THR A 277 -1.24 2.45 2.35
N CYS A 278 -1.79 3.38 1.60
CA CYS A 278 -1.01 4.27 0.73
C CYS A 278 -0.04 5.16 1.53
N LEU A 279 -0.45 5.61 2.72
CA LEU A 279 0.31 6.46 3.64
C LEU A 279 1.39 5.71 4.42
N THR A 280 1.40 4.36 4.38
CA THR A 280 2.27 3.54 5.23
C THR A 280 3.11 2.60 4.38
N ARG A 281 4.45 2.73 4.39
CA ARG A 281 5.33 1.74 3.80
C ARG A 281 5.80 0.75 4.86
N PRO A 282 5.24 -0.47 4.92
CA PRO A 282 5.82 -1.54 5.73
C PRO A 282 7.27 -1.80 5.29
N ILE A 283 8.19 -1.80 6.24
CA ILE A 283 9.58 -2.21 6.00
C ILE A 283 9.94 -3.50 6.71
N HIS A 284 9.17 -3.87 7.75
CA HIS A 284 9.30 -5.17 8.41
C HIS A 284 7.93 -5.71 8.83
N ARG A 285 7.62 -6.91 8.34
CA ARG A 285 6.54 -7.76 8.82
C ARG A 285 7.11 -9.12 9.20
N SER A 286 6.72 -9.64 10.37
CA SER A 286 7.16 -10.96 10.85
C SER A 286 6.12 -11.55 11.79
N GLY A 287 5.84 -12.82 11.62
CA GLY A 287 5.12 -13.65 12.59
C GLY A 287 6.02 -14.15 13.68
#